data_db8b2a3ff82d5fec3dff76646200dced
#
_entry.id   db8b2a3ff82d5fec3dff76646200dced
#
_cell.length_a   1.000
_cell.length_b   1.000
_cell.length_c   1.000
_cell.angle_alpha   90.00
_cell.angle_beta   90.00
_cell.angle_gamma   90.00
#
_symmetry.space_group_name_H-M   'P 1'
#
loop_
_entity.id
_entity.type
_entity.pdbx_description
1 polymer ?
#
loop_
_entity_poly.entity_id
_entity_poly.type
_entity_poly.pdbx_seq_one_letter_code
_entity_poly.pdbx_strand_id
1 'polypeptide(L)'
;GEVDGRAFVDSAPVLDKAWAAKSGLGWIGKNSNLLTKQVGSFYFIAELIIDLELEYDTPVTDHCGTCTACIDACPTNAIVEPYKVDGSKCISYFTIELKDELPNSFKNTFEDWMFGCDICQDVCPWNRFSKPHNEPLFDPHPDLLKFDKKDWQEITRETFNEIFRKSAVKRTKFEGLKRNIKFLDS
;
A
#
# COMPACT_ATOMS: atom_id res chain seq x y z
N GLY A 1 -36.59 -5.98 2.94
CA GLY A 1 -36.28 -7.01 3.93
C GLY A 1 -35.04 -6.58 4.71
N GLU A 2 -34.81 -7.13 5.87
CA GLU A 2 -33.53 -7.03 6.56
C GLU A 2 -32.52 -7.84 5.78
N VAL A 3 -31.30 -7.34 5.64
CA VAL A 3 -30.16 -8.04 5.05
C VAL A 3 -29.17 -8.28 6.17
N ASP A 4 -28.80 -9.53 6.40
CA ASP A 4 -27.73 -9.86 7.34
C ASP A 4 -26.39 -9.89 6.60
N GLY A 5 -25.33 -9.47 7.26
CA GLY A 5 -24.01 -9.46 6.63
C GLY A 5 -22.91 -8.85 7.47
N ARG A 6 -21.69 -8.89 6.91
CA ARG A 6 -20.52 -8.36 7.55
C ARG A 6 -19.61 -7.64 6.55
N ALA A 7 -19.11 -6.47 6.96
CA ALA A 7 -18.09 -5.73 6.25
C ALA A 7 -16.68 -6.15 6.71
N PHE A 8 -15.76 -6.25 5.77
CA PHE A 8 -14.35 -6.50 6.00
C PHE A 8 -13.51 -5.43 5.31
N VAL A 9 -12.43 -5.03 5.95
CA VAL A 9 -11.44 -4.10 5.40
C VAL A 9 -10.07 -4.53 5.92
N ASP A 10 -9.13 -4.81 5.04
CA ASP A 10 -7.71 -5.12 5.31
C ASP A 10 -7.46 -6.22 6.38
N SER A 11 -7.93 -6.06 7.59
CA SER A 11 -7.52 -6.87 8.76
C SER A 11 -8.23 -8.23 8.89
N ALA A 12 -8.93 -8.70 7.86
CA ALA A 12 -9.63 -9.99 7.85
C ALA A 12 -8.91 -11.03 6.98
N PRO A 13 -9.13 -12.34 7.18
CA PRO A 13 -8.59 -13.38 6.32
C PRO A 13 -9.39 -13.50 5.01
N VAL A 14 -9.57 -12.36 4.33
CA VAL A 14 -10.25 -12.25 3.03
C VAL A 14 -9.19 -11.96 1.97
N LEU A 15 -9.33 -12.56 0.79
CA LEU A 15 -8.44 -12.32 -0.35
C LEU A 15 -8.95 -11.11 -1.16
N ASP A 16 -8.88 -9.91 -0.57
CA ASP A 16 -9.48 -8.67 -1.04
C ASP A 16 -9.31 -8.46 -2.55
N LYS A 17 -8.07 -8.43 -3.02
CA LYS A 17 -7.76 -8.21 -4.45
C LYS A 17 -8.33 -9.30 -5.37
N ALA A 18 -8.33 -10.56 -4.91
CA ALA A 18 -8.84 -11.67 -5.71
C ALA A 18 -10.37 -11.59 -5.85
N TRP A 19 -11.06 -11.27 -4.77
CA TRP A 19 -12.50 -11.06 -4.79
C TRP A 19 -12.88 -9.84 -5.62
N ALA A 20 -12.18 -8.72 -5.44
CA ALA A 20 -12.40 -7.51 -6.22
C ALA A 20 -12.22 -7.75 -7.73
N ALA A 21 -11.20 -8.51 -8.14
CA ALA A 21 -11.02 -8.88 -9.54
C ALA A 21 -12.14 -9.79 -10.06
N LYS A 22 -12.61 -10.76 -9.25
CA LYS A 22 -13.74 -11.62 -9.60
C LYS A 22 -15.06 -10.86 -9.70
N SER A 23 -15.25 -9.84 -8.88
CA SER A 23 -16.44 -8.97 -8.88
C SER A 23 -16.40 -7.91 -9.99
N GLY A 24 -15.48 -8.02 -10.95
CA GLY A 24 -15.44 -7.08 -12.07
C GLY A 24 -14.99 -5.66 -11.72
N LEU A 25 -14.48 -5.43 -10.50
CA LEU A 25 -14.03 -4.10 -10.07
C LEU A 25 -12.81 -3.62 -10.88
N GLY A 26 -11.94 -4.55 -11.27
CA GLY A 26 -10.74 -4.25 -12.04
C GLY A 26 -9.94 -5.52 -12.34
N TRP A 27 -8.67 -5.34 -12.70
CA TRP A 27 -7.73 -6.44 -12.95
C TRP A 27 -6.51 -6.35 -12.05
N ILE A 28 -5.87 -7.47 -11.80
CA ILE A 28 -4.59 -7.49 -11.09
C ILE A 28 -3.49 -7.06 -12.06
N GLY A 29 -2.80 -5.98 -11.74
CA GLY A 29 -1.68 -5.49 -12.53
C GLY A 29 -0.39 -6.28 -12.33
N LYS A 30 0.61 -6.03 -13.17
CA LYS A 30 1.94 -6.68 -13.09
C LYS A 30 2.66 -6.39 -11.76
N ASN A 31 2.31 -5.32 -11.06
CA ASN A 31 2.77 -4.98 -9.70
C ASN A 31 1.93 -5.62 -8.58
N SER A 32 1.03 -6.55 -8.92
CA SER A 32 0.10 -7.23 -8.00
C SER A 32 -0.89 -6.30 -7.28
N ASN A 33 -1.09 -5.07 -7.75
CA ASN A 33 -2.16 -4.21 -7.27
C ASN A 33 -3.41 -4.37 -8.15
N LEU A 34 -4.59 -4.13 -7.53
CA LEU A 34 -5.84 -4.04 -8.29
C LEU A 34 -5.89 -2.70 -9.01
N LEU A 35 -6.12 -2.74 -10.31
CA LEU A 35 -6.21 -1.57 -11.18
C LEU A 35 -7.62 -1.43 -11.75
N THR A 36 -8.09 -0.21 -11.84
CA THR A 36 -9.33 0.13 -12.56
C THR A 36 -9.03 1.13 -13.68
N LYS A 37 -9.89 1.16 -14.71
CA LYS A 37 -9.77 2.14 -15.80
C LYS A 37 -10.08 3.56 -15.35
N GLN A 38 -10.89 3.72 -14.30
CA GLN A 38 -11.45 4.99 -13.88
C GLN A 38 -10.51 5.77 -12.94
N VAL A 39 -9.82 5.07 -12.04
CA VAL A 39 -9.07 5.70 -10.95
C VAL A 39 -7.69 5.08 -10.67
N GLY A 40 -7.24 4.13 -11.51
CA GLY A 40 -5.96 3.46 -11.28
C GLY A 40 -5.99 2.51 -10.08
N SER A 41 -5.02 2.61 -9.17
CA SER A 41 -4.87 1.75 -7.99
C SER A 41 -4.88 2.49 -6.65
N PHE A 42 -4.95 3.82 -6.64
CA PHE A 42 -4.97 4.61 -5.41
C PHE A 42 -6.36 4.67 -4.78
N TYR A 43 -6.80 3.54 -4.21
CA TYR A 43 -8.06 3.42 -3.47
C TYR A 43 -7.98 2.26 -2.49
N PHE A 44 -8.87 2.25 -1.51
CA PHE A 44 -9.00 1.14 -0.56
C PHE A 44 -10.10 0.19 -1.02
N ILE A 45 -9.94 -1.09 -0.67
CA ILE A 45 -10.91 -2.16 -0.95
C ILE A 45 -11.62 -2.50 0.35
N ALA A 46 -12.91 -2.73 0.25
CA ALA A 46 -13.72 -3.31 1.32
C ALA A 46 -14.67 -4.35 0.73
N GLU A 47 -14.97 -5.39 1.47
CA GLU A 47 -15.90 -6.44 1.10
C GLU A 47 -17.12 -6.41 2.00
N LEU A 48 -18.29 -6.63 1.37
CA LEU A 48 -19.52 -6.91 2.06
C LEU A 48 -19.91 -8.36 1.79
N ILE A 49 -19.92 -9.20 2.81
CA ILE A 49 -20.45 -10.56 2.73
C ILE A 49 -21.87 -10.49 3.30
N ILE A 50 -22.85 -10.71 2.45
CA ILE A 50 -24.28 -10.52 2.76
C ILE A 50 -25.10 -11.75 2.35
N ASP A 51 -26.25 -11.93 2.96
CA ASP A 51 -27.20 -13.03 2.70
C ASP A 51 -28.20 -12.69 1.58
N LEU A 52 -27.81 -11.79 0.68
CA LEU A 52 -28.62 -11.37 -0.47
C LEU A 52 -28.09 -12.02 -1.76
N GLU A 53 -28.96 -12.61 -2.53
CA GLU A 53 -28.64 -13.09 -3.87
C GLU A 53 -28.49 -11.90 -4.82
N LEU A 54 -27.32 -11.78 -5.44
CA LEU A 54 -26.97 -10.72 -6.38
C LEU A 54 -26.64 -11.31 -7.75
N GLU A 55 -26.89 -10.56 -8.80
CA GLU A 55 -26.35 -10.88 -10.12
C GLU A 55 -24.81 -10.78 -10.09
N TYR A 56 -24.15 -11.74 -10.75
CA TYR A 56 -22.69 -11.76 -10.79
C TYR A 56 -22.13 -10.86 -11.91
N ASP A 57 -21.18 -10.04 -11.53
CA ASP A 57 -20.39 -9.30 -12.51
C ASP A 57 -19.42 -10.20 -13.27
N THR A 58 -18.95 -9.71 -14.40
CA THR A 58 -17.94 -10.40 -15.20
C THR A 58 -16.55 -9.84 -14.93
N PRO A 59 -15.50 -10.68 -14.91
CA PRO A 59 -14.13 -10.22 -14.75
C PRO A 59 -13.71 -9.21 -15.82
N VAL A 60 -12.94 -8.21 -15.41
CA VAL A 60 -12.33 -7.22 -16.33
C VAL A 60 -11.08 -7.82 -16.96
N THR A 61 -10.90 -7.57 -18.27
CA THR A 61 -9.67 -7.95 -19.00
C THR A 61 -8.46 -7.19 -18.47
N ASP A 62 -7.29 -7.82 -18.51
CA ASP A 62 -6.02 -7.17 -18.22
C ASP A 62 -5.68 -6.11 -19.27
N HIS A 63 -5.26 -4.94 -18.81
CA HIS A 63 -4.85 -3.81 -19.64
C HIS A 63 -3.39 -3.39 -19.41
N CYS A 64 -2.57 -4.22 -18.76
CA CYS A 64 -1.13 -3.98 -18.63
C CYS A 64 -0.39 -4.13 -19.97
N GLY A 65 -0.85 -5.02 -20.84
CA GLY A 65 -0.25 -5.23 -22.17
C GLY A 65 1.26 -5.45 -22.11
N THR A 66 2.01 -4.76 -22.96
CA THR A 66 3.48 -4.84 -23.01
C THR A 66 4.21 -3.93 -22.01
N CYS A 67 3.49 -3.10 -21.24
CA CYS A 67 4.10 -2.17 -20.28
C CYS A 67 4.86 -2.89 -19.17
N THR A 68 6.07 -2.42 -18.85
CA THR A 68 6.94 -2.94 -17.78
C THR A 68 7.34 -1.88 -16.75
N ALA A 69 6.76 -0.67 -16.83
CA ALA A 69 7.18 0.49 -16.03
C ALA A 69 7.32 0.19 -14.53
N CYS A 70 6.37 -0.54 -13.93
CA CYS A 70 6.42 -0.90 -12.52
C CYS A 70 7.53 -1.92 -12.17
N ILE A 71 7.87 -2.80 -13.12
CA ILE A 71 8.96 -3.78 -12.97
C ILE A 71 10.30 -3.05 -13.03
N ASP A 72 10.47 -2.21 -14.04
CA ASP A 72 11.71 -1.50 -14.31
C ASP A 72 12.03 -0.45 -13.23
N ALA A 73 11.00 0.15 -12.63
CA ALA A 73 11.15 1.17 -11.58
C ALA A 73 11.35 0.60 -10.17
N CYS A 74 11.13 -0.71 -9.95
CA CYS A 74 11.23 -1.27 -8.59
C CYS A 74 12.70 -1.29 -8.11
N PRO A 75 13.09 -0.48 -7.12
CA PRO A 75 14.51 -0.31 -6.77
C PRO A 75 15.12 -1.54 -6.11
N THR A 76 14.29 -2.44 -5.59
CA THR A 76 14.72 -3.69 -4.95
C THR A 76 14.49 -4.92 -5.82
N ASN A 77 14.00 -4.75 -7.05
CA ASN A 77 13.59 -5.84 -7.94
C ASN A 77 12.63 -6.83 -7.27
N ALA A 78 11.71 -6.30 -6.45
CA ALA A 78 10.70 -7.11 -5.77
C ALA A 78 9.66 -7.70 -6.73
N ILE A 79 9.38 -7.05 -7.86
CA ILE A 79 8.51 -7.59 -8.92
C ILE A 79 9.37 -8.50 -9.79
N VAL A 80 9.46 -9.78 -9.40
CA VAL A 80 10.40 -10.76 -10.00
C VAL A 80 9.99 -11.23 -11.39
N GLU A 81 8.72 -11.17 -11.68
CA GLU A 81 8.11 -11.39 -12.99
C GLU A 81 6.73 -10.73 -13.04
N PRO A 82 6.11 -10.52 -14.20
CA PRO A 82 4.76 -9.97 -14.28
C PRO A 82 3.78 -10.70 -13.34
N TYR A 83 3.05 -9.93 -12.54
CA TYR A 83 2.03 -10.40 -11.58
C TYR A 83 2.58 -11.12 -10.34
N LYS A 84 3.90 -11.18 -10.18
CA LYS A 84 4.52 -11.86 -9.05
C LYS A 84 5.49 -10.96 -8.30
N VAL A 85 5.13 -10.64 -7.07
CA VAL A 85 5.94 -9.87 -6.14
C VAL A 85 6.56 -10.78 -5.10
N ASP A 86 7.89 -10.71 -4.97
CA ASP A 86 8.61 -11.30 -3.85
C ASP A 86 8.54 -10.33 -2.65
N GLY A 87 7.66 -10.64 -1.70
CA GLY A 87 7.48 -9.82 -0.50
C GLY A 87 8.76 -9.63 0.29
N SER A 88 9.67 -10.63 0.29
CA SER A 88 10.96 -10.55 0.99
C SER A 88 11.96 -9.55 0.38
N LYS A 89 11.58 -8.87 -0.70
CA LYS A 89 12.33 -7.79 -1.33
C LYS A 89 11.57 -6.48 -1.37
N CYS A 90 10.27 -6.48 -1.01
CA CYS A 90 9.42 -5.30 -1.13
C CYS A 90 9.68 -4.31 0.01
N ILE A 91 9.92 -3.04 -0.32
CA ILE A 91 10.11 -1.97 0.66
C ILE A 91 8.90 -1.84 1.59
N SER A 92 7.66 -1.96 1.07
CA SER A 92 6.47 -1.93 1.90
C SER A 92 6.46 -3.05 2.95
N TYR A 93 6.85 -4.28 2.57
CA TYR A 93 6.98 -5.37 3.53
C TYR A 93 8.05 -5.07 4.59
N PHE A 94 9.21 -4.63 4.17
CA PHE A 94 10.31 -4.31 5.07
C PHE A 94 9.94 -3.21 6.08
N THR A 95 9.29 -2.16 5.62
CA THR A 95 9.01 -0.98 6.45
C THR A 95 7.75 -1.11 7.31
N ILE A 96 6.82 -2.01 6.95
CA ILE A 96 5.54 -2.18 7.65
C ILE A 96 5.50 -3.49 8.45
N GLU A 97 5.82 -4.62 7.80
CA GLU A 97 5.53 -5.96 8.33
C GLU A 97 6.73 -6.62 9.01
N LEU A 98 7.94 -6.43 8.48
CA LEU A 98 9.15 -7.04 9.05
C LEU A 98 9.37 -6.53 10.49
N LYS A 99 9.60 -7.44 11.42
CA LYS A 99 9.86 -7.11 12.84
C LYS A 99 11.35 -7.17 13.19
N ASP A 100 12.12 -7.88 12.38
CA ASP A 100 13.56 -8.03 12.53
C ASP A 100 14.33 -6.86 11.91
N GLU A 101 15.65 -6.89 12.00
CA GLU A 101 16.54 -5.92 11.36
C GLU A 101 16.39 -5.92 9.83
N LEU A 102 16.54 -4.76 9.23
CA LEU A 102 16.49 -4.62 7.77
C LEU A 102 17.77 -5.19 7.16
N PRO A 103 17.66 -5.97 6.06
CA PRO A 103 18.83 -6.59 5.44
C PRO A 103 19.80 -5.55 4.85
N ASN A 104 21.07 -5.60 5.24
CA ASN A 104 22.10 -4.68 4.75
C ASN A 104 22.30 -4.68 3.23
N SER A 105 21.90 -5.78 2.56
CA SER A 105 21.96 -5.89 1.10
C SER A 105 21.06 -4.90 0.36
N PHE A 106 20.08 -4.32 1.06
CA PHE A 106 19.17 -3.31 0.51
C PHE A 106 19.49 -1.87 0.96
N LYS A 107 20.63 -1.63 1.57
CA LYS A 107 21.07 -0.26 1.86
C LYS A 107 21.12 0.58 0.58
N ASN A 108 20.70 1.84 0.71
CA ASN A 108 20.61 2.82 -0.37
C ASN A 108 19.62 2.46 -1.50
N THR A 109 18.75 1.46 -1.32
CA THR A 109 17.72 1.14 -2.32
C THR A 109 16.32 1.60 -1.91
N PHE A 110 16.13 2.07 -0.68
CA PHE A 110 14.81 2.48 -0.18
C PHE A 110 14.48 3.93 -0.53
N GLU A 111 15.40 4.67 -1.17
CA GLU A 111 15.26 6.12 -1.34
C GLU A 111 14.93 6.76 0.02
N ASP A 112 13.84 7.55 0.12
CA ASP A 112 13.39 8.15 1.38
C ASP A 112 12.16 7.44 2.00
N TRP A 113 11.86 6.21 1.57
CA TRP A 113 10.68 5.47 2.03
C TRP A 113 10.89 4.86 3.43
N MET A 114 10.50 5.60 4.46
CA MET A 114 10.54 5.10 5.85
C MET A 114 9.31 4.28 6.25
N PHE A 115 8.20 4.35 5.48
CA PHE A 115 6.98 3.59 5.69
C PHE A 115 6.20 3.44 4.39
N GLY A 116 5.94 2.20 3.98
CA GLY A 116 5.32 1.91 2.68
C GLY A 116 6.26 2.17 1.51
N CYS A 117 5.73 2.05 0.30
CA CYS A 117 6.41 2.41 -0.95
C CYS A 117 5.38 2.38 -2.08
N ASP A 118 5.25 3.47 -2.82
CA ASP A 118 4.31 3.60 -3.93
C ASP A 118 4.97 3.68 -5.32
N ILE A 119 6.30 3.50 -5.41
CA ILE A 119 7.05 3.64 -6.68
C ILE A 119 6.38 2.87 -7.83
N CYS A 120 5.99 1.63 -7.61
CA CYS A 120 5.35 0.82 -8.66
C CYS A 120 3.93 1.28 -9.02
N GLN A 121 3.28 2.06 -8.15
CA GLN A 121 2.00 2.71 -8.41
C GLN A 121 2.20 4.06 -9.10
N ASP A 122 3.17 4.86 -8.65
CA ASP A 122 3.46 6.20 -9.19
C ASP A 122 3.83 6.15 -10.68
N VAL A 123 4.62 5.15 -11.08
CA VAL A 123 5.02 4.99 -12.48
C VAL A 123 3.95 4.32 -13.35
N CYS A 124 2.85 3.85 -12.75
CA CYS A 124 1.81 3.15 -13.49
C CYS A 124 0.99 4.11 -14.35
N PRO A 125 0.94 3.92 -15.70
CA PRO A 125 0.19 4.83 -16.57
C PRO A 125 -1.29 4.94 -16.24
N TRP A 126 -1.88 3.93 -15.59
CA TRP A 126 -3.29 3.93 -15.20
C TRP A 126 -3.57 4.90 -14.04
N ASN A 127 -2.56 5.21 -13.20
CA ASN A 127 -2.71 6.14 -12.09
C ASN A 127 -2.80 7.62 -12.50
N ARG A 128 -2.57 7.95 -13.78
CA ARG A 128 -2.87 9.29 -14.33
C ARG A 128 -4.36 9.66 -14.21
N PHE A 129 -5.23 8.69 -14.01
CA PHE A 129 -6.66 8.90 -13.83
C PHE A 129 -7.09 9.02 -12.38
N SER A 130 -6.16 8.81 -11.43
CA SER A 130 -6.44 8.98 -10.00
C SER A 130 -6.81 10.44 -9.71
N LYS A 131 -7.64 10.60 -8.67
CA LYS A 131 -8.10 11.92 -8.22
C LYS A 131 -7.79 12.08 -6.74
N PRO A 132 -7.47 13.28 -6.27
CA PRO A 132 -7.39 13.54 -4.83
C PRO A 132 -8.68 13.13 -4.13
N HIS A 133 -8.55 12.60 -2.92
CA HIS A 133 -9.69 12.28 -2.07
C HIS A 133 -10.30 13.55 -1.44
N ASN A 134 -11.52 13.40 -0.91
CA ASN A 134 -12.22 14.45 -0.15
C ASN A 134 -12.48 14.01 1.30
N GLU A 135 -11.82 12.96 1.78
CA GLU A 135 -12.02 12.42 3.11
C GLU A 135 -11.04 13.05 4.10
N PRO A 136 -11.52 13.92 5.02
CA PRO A 136 -10.63 14.65 5.94
C PRO A 136 -9.84 13.74 6.90
N LEU A 137 -10.31 12.52 7.13
CA LEU A 137 -9.60 11.55 7.98
C LEU A 137 -8.32 11.00 7.32
N PHE A 138 -8.16 11.19 6.02
CA PHE A 138 -6.93 10.84 5.30
C PHE A 138 -5.93 11.99 5.21
N ASP A 139 -6.32 13.19 5.63
CA ASP A 139 -5.40 14.31 5.66
C ASP A 139 -4.27 14.03 6.67
N PRO A 140 -3.01 14.32 6.32
CA PRO A 140 -1.91 14.13 7.23
C PRO A 140 -2.02 15.05 8.44
N HIS A 141 -1.52 14.60 9.59
CA HIS A 141 -1.42 15.49 10.75
C HIS A 141 -0.60 16.73 10.37
N PRO A 142 -1.04 17.96 10.71
CA PRO A 142 -0.40 19.20 10.25
C PRO A 142 1.09 19.30 10.58
N ASP A 143 1.53 18.69 11.68
CA ASP A 143 2.94 18.72 12.08
C ASP A 143 3.82 17.84 11.21
N LEU A 144 3.27 16.77 10.59
CA LEU A 144 4.03 15.94 9.64
C LEU A 144 4.57 16.75 8.45
N LEU A 145 3.81 17.75 8.01
CA LEU A 145 4.21 18.61 6.88
C LEU A 145 5.33 19.59 7.24
N LYS A 146 5.66 19.73 8.53
CA LYS A 146 6.70 20.63 9.03
C LYS A 146 7.99 19.89 9.39
N PHE A 147 7.94 18.56 9.54
CA PHE A 147 9.09 17.76 9.96
C PHE A 147 10.20 17.81 8.92
N ASP A 148 11.37 18.18 9.38
CA ASP A 148 12.60 17.99 8.62
C ASP A 148 13.28 16.63 8.95
N LYS A 149 14.41 16.37 8.33
CA LYS A 149 15.15 15.12 8.55
C LYS A 149 15.55 14.92 10.01
N LYS A 150 15.91 16.00 10.70
CA LYS A 150 16.31 15.94 12.11
C LYS A 150 15.13 15.62 13.01
N ASP A 151 13.96 16.22 12.76
CA ASP A 151 12.74 15.92 13.50
C ASP A 151 12.37 14.45 13.42
N TRP A 152 12.51 13.84 12.23
CA TRP A 152 12.32 12.41 12.05
C TRP A 152 13.33 11.56 12.81
N GLN A 153 14.60 11.96 12.81
CA GLN A 153 15.66 11.26 13.54
C GLN A 153 15.44 11.32 15.06
N GLU A 154 14.95 12.46 15.57
CA GLU A 154 14.73 12.73 16.98
C GLU A 154 13.31 12.42 17.47
N ILE A 155 12.42 11.91 16.60
CA ILE A 155 11.01 11.62 16.95
C ILE A 155 10.93 10.80 18.24
N THR A 156 10.12 11.27 19.19
CA THR A 156 9.89 10.56 20.45
C THR A 156 8.70 9.61 20.35
N ARG A 157 8.59 8.71 21.32
CA ARG A 157 7.44 7.80 21.40
C ARG A 157 6.13 8.57 21.66
N GLU A 158 6.19 9.64 22.42
CA GLU A 158 5.06 10.52 22.73
C GLU A 158 4.55 11.17 21.43
N THR A 159 5.45 11.81 20.68
CA THR A 159 5.14 12.42 19.39
C THR A 159 4.59 11.42 18.39
N PHE A 160 5.21 10.23 18.30
CA PHE A 160 4.70 9.13 17.46
C PHE A 160 3.27 8.74 17.85
N ASN A 161 2.99 8.63 19.15
CA ASN A 161 1.67 8.22 19.63
C ASN A 161 0.59 9.27 19.36
N GLU A 162 0.95 10.53 19.42
CA GLU A 162 0.08 11.67 19.14
C GLU A 162 -0.24 11.75 17.64
N ILE A 163 0.80 11.89 16.81
CA ILE A 163 0.67 12.14 15.37
C ILE A 163 0.02 10.96 14.66
N PHE A 164 0.42 9.73 14.99
CA PHE A 164 -0.07 8.52 14.33
C PHE A 164 -1.23 7.83 15.05
N ARG A 165 -1.98 8.55 15.88
CA ARG A 165 -3.02 7.97 16.75
C ARG A 165 -4.05 7.11 16.01
N LYS A 166 -4.43 7.50 14.79
CA LYS A 166 -5.40 6.78 13.94
C LYS A 166 -4.82 6.42 12.57
N SER A 167 -3.50 6.36 12.47
CA SER A 167 -2.79 6.12 11.23
C SER A 167 -2.36 4.66 11.09
N ALA A 168 -2.31 4.16 9.86
CA ALA A 168 -1.74 2.86 9.51
C ALA A 168 -0.26 2.71 9.94
N VAL A 169 0.47 3.81 10.14
CA VAL A 169 1.85 3.81 10.63
C VAL A 169 1.99 3.14 12.00
N LYS A 170 0.92 3.07 12.79
CA LYS A 170 0.89 2.31 14.05
C LYS A 170 1.20 0.82 13.87
N ARG A 171 1.01 0.25 12.68
CA ARG A 171 1.26 -1.18 12.41
C ARG A 171 2.73 -1.54 12.56
N THR A 172 3.65 -0.67 12.13
CA THR A 172 5.09 -0.90 12.31
C THR A 172 5.58 -0.65 13.74
N LYS A 173 4.78 0.02 14.58
CA LYS A 173 5.11 0.48 15.93
C LYS A 173 6.22 1.53 15.92
N PHE A 174 6.48 2.14 17.07
CA PHE A 174 7.53 3.15 17.22
C PHE A 174 8.93 2.60 16.90
N GLU A 175 9.24 1.41 17.40
CA GLU A 175 10.52 0.75 17.18
C GLU A 175 10.78 0.46 15.71
N GLY A 176 9.76 -0.01 14.99
CA GLY A 176 9.87 -0.26 13.55
C GLY A 176 10.12 1.01 12.76
N LEU A 177 9.39 2.09 13.07
CA LEU A 177 9.63 3.39 12.42
C LEU A 177 11.05 3.91 12.71
N LYS A 178 11.50 3.87 13.96
CA LYS A 178 12.88 4.28 14.33
C LYS A 178 13.94 3.43 13.65
N ARG A 179 13.73 2.12 13.54
CA ARG A 179 14.61 1.22 12.78
C ARG A 179 14.69 1.65 11.31
N ASN A 180 13.54 1.93 10.68
CA ASN A 180 13.47 2.32 9.28
C ASN A 180 14.21 3.65 9.03
N ILE A 181 13.97 4.66 9.88
CA ILE A 181 14.66 5.96 9.81
C ILE A 181 16.17 5.76 9.93
N LYS A 182 16.63 4.98 10.93
CA LYS A 182 18.07 4.70 11.11
C LYS A 182 18.69 3.99 9.90
N PHE A 183 17.92 3.11 9.25
CA PHE A 183 18.41 2.41 8.06
C PHE A 183 18.62 3.35 6.87
N LEU A 184 17.75 4.36 6.72
CA LEU A 184 17.91 5.37 5.66
C LEU A 184 19.09 6.31 5.89
N ASP A 185 19.54 6.47 7.13
CA ASP A 185 20.64 7.36 7.52
C ASP A 185 22.02 6.68 7.56
N SER A 186 22.08 5.37 7.29
CA SER A 186 23.29 4.57 7.52
C SER A 186 24.13 4.26 6.27
#